data_400c4be133fc9b79c6f8edf85323c33f
#
_entry.id   400c4be133fc9b79c6f8edf85323c33f
#
_cell.length_a   1.000
_cell.length_b   1.000
_cell.length_c   1.000
_cell.angle_alpha   90.00
_cell.angle_beta   90.00
_cell.angle_gamma   90.00
#
_symmetry.space_group_name_H-M   'P 1'
#
loop_
_entity.id
_entity.type
_entity.pdbx_description
1 polymer ?
#
loop_
_entity_poly.entity_id
_entity_poly.type
_entity_poly.pdbx_seq_one_letter_code
_entity_poly.pdbx_strand_id
1 'polypeptide(L)'
;MIKRVICITGAISQPRFLKRINSLVEAGFEVIVVGYDRGIYKDNKLPEGVPFINKGSQVDGGGYLSKVVSGYKDVAELIEKYKNDETIFYSFSFLTAIWFYRHKVKYVYEISDILYGYKKMKIVQPLMKWLDRKVINSSFLTIMTSEGFKQYFFGDIKLNNIIVQPNKLSNKLRLNAERTISKPNSQSLNFSFVGSVRYYDTVLRFAKVVGKNFPQHKFHFFGNSKFTADFKEQCKEYKNVIFHGAFKNPEDLENIYSQTDIVVTCYENHNLNERIAEPNKMYEAIYFCKPIVVSTNTFLAQQIEKYKCVYAINAYSDKNIEDFIKNIRVEELISISQTELAVDVKSLTDQPNAIIDKIKGVSH
;
A
#
# COMPACT_ATOMS: atom_id res chain seq x y z
N MET A 1 -1.60 -16.08 -27.79
CA MET A 1 -1.63 -16.18 -26.31
C MET A 1 -0.42 -15.42 -25.76
N ILE A 2 -0.57 -14.65 -24.69
CA ILE A 2 0.55 -13.91 -24.10
C ILE A 2 1.53 -14.89 -23.45
N LYS A 3 2.81 -14.76 -23.77
CA LYS A 3 3.92 -15.56 -23.21
C LYS A 3 4.91 -14.69 -22.45
N ARG A 4 5.07 -13.42 -22.88
CA ARG A 4 6.06 -12.50 -22.32
C ARG A 4 5.42 -11.29 -21.67
N VAL A 5 5.96 -10.89 -20.51
CA VAL A 5 5.54 -9.67 -19.77
C VAL A 5 6.74 -8.78 -19.55
N ILE A 6 6.71 -7.56 -20.12
CA ILE A 6 7.74 -6.54 -19.91
C ILE A 6 7.28 -5.61 -18.81
N CYS A 7 7.85 -5.73 -17.62
CA CYS A 7 7.49 -4.97 -16.43
C CYS A 7 8.37 -3.74 -16.27
N ILE A 8 7.76 -2.54 -16.27
CA ILE A 8 8.50 -1.28 -16.11
C ILE A 8 8.15 -0.65 -14.76
N THR A 9 9.17 -0.42 -13.93
CA THR A 9 9.01 0.14 -12.59
C THR A 9 10.00 1.27 -12.30
N GLY A 10 9.58 2.21 -11.46
CA GLY A 10 10.46 3.25 -10.93
C GLY A 10 11.34 2.82 -9.76
N ALA A 11 11.10 1.64 -9.15
CA ALA A 11 11.91 1.09 -8.06
C ALA A 11 11.73 -0.42 -7.99
N ILE A 12 12.79 -1.16 -8.30
CA ILE A 12 12.79 -2.63 -8.42
C ILE A 12 12.56 -3.36 -7.09
N SER A 13 12.89 -2.73 -5.99
CA SER A 13 12.85 -3.33 -4.65
C SER A 13 11.53 -3.09 -3.89
N GLN A 14 10.52 -2.50 -4.52
CA GLN A 14 9.22 -2.30 -3.87
C GLN A 14 8.52 -3.65 -3.60
N PRO A 15 8.08 -3.94 -2.35
CA PRO A 15 7.49 -5.22 -2.00
C PRO A 15 6.31 -5.64 -2.87
N ARG A 16 5.42 -4.68 -3.21
CA ARG A 16 4.26 -4.95 -4.08
C ARG A 16 4.68 -5.32 -5.50
N PHE A 17 5.66 -4.60 -6.06
CA PHE A 17 6.19 -4.91 -7.38
C PHE A 17 6.76 -6.33 -7.41
N LEU A 18 7.59 -6.68 -6.43
CA LEU A 18 8.19 -8.02 -6.33
C LEU A 18 7.12 -9.11 -6.18
N LYS A 19 6.08 -8.86 -5.39
CA LYS A 19 4.95 -9.78 -5.25
C LYS A 19 4.28 -10.05 -6.61
N ARG A 20 4.08 -9.01 -7.42
CA ARG A 20 3.50 -9.14 -8.76
C ARG A 20 4.43 -9.91 -9.72
N ILE A 21 5.73 -9.58 -9.70
CA ILE A 21 6.72 -10.30 -10.51
C ILE A 21 6.75 -11.79 -10.16
N ASN A 22 6.81 -12.14 -8.85
CA ASN A 22 6.77 -13.52 -8.41
C ASN A 22 5.53 -14.26 -8.96
N SER A 23 4.34 -13.64 -8.85
CA SER A 23 3.09 -14.25 -9.34
C SER A 23 3.11 -14.49 -10.86
N LEU A 24 3.70 -13.59 -11.64
CA LEU A 24 3.83 -13.74 -13.09
C LEU A 24 4.81 -14.87 -13.45
N VAL A 25 5.95 -14.95 -12.75
CA VAL A 25 6.95 -16.02 -12.95
C VAL A 25 6.36 -17.38 -12.55
N GLU A 26 5.70 -17.48 -11.40
CA GLU A 26 5.04 -18.70 -10.92
C GLU A 26 3.92 -19.17 -11.89
N ALA A 27 3.29 -18.23 -12.60
CA ALA A 27 2.29 -18.53 -13.62
C ALA A 27 2.90 -18.98 -14.97
N GLY A 28 4.24 -19.00 -15.11
CA GLY A 28 4.96 -19.48 -16.29
C GLY A 28 5.17 -18.45 -17.39
N PHE A 29 5.02 -17.15 -17.10
CA PHE A 29 5.37 -16.12 -18.07
C PHE A 29 6.88 -15.89 -18.13
N GLU A 30 7.39 -15.59 -19.33
CA GLU A 30 8.69 -14.98 -19.51
C GLU A 30 8.61 -13.52 -19.04
N VAL A 31 9.22 -13.23 -17.89
CA VAL A 31 9.18 -11.89 -17.30
C VAL A 31 10.51 -11.18 -17.49
N ILE A 32 10.48 -9.96 -18.05
CA ILE A 32 11.64 -9.07 -18.15
C ILE A 32 11.33 -7.81 -17.34
N VAL A 33 12.19 -7.47 -16.40
CA VAL A 33 12.06 -6.29 -15.56
C VAL A 33 12.96 -5.17 -16.10
N VAL A 34 12.38 -3.99 -16.23
CA VAL A 34 13.09 -2.76 -16.63
C VAL A 34 12.85 -1.71 -15.55
N GLY A 35 13.89 -1.07 -15.09
CA GLY A 35 13.71 -0.07 -14.04
C GLY A 35 15.00 0.55 -13.55
N TYR A 36 14.85 1.25 -12.41
CA TYR A 36 15.94 1.97 -11.78
C TYR A 36 16.23 1.37 -10.41
N ASP A 37 17.52 1.16 -10.13
CA ASP A 37 17.95 0.86 -8.77
C ASP A 37 18.06 2.18 -7.97
N ARG A 38 17.20 2.34 -6.99
CA ARG A 38 17.20 3.52 -6.10
C ARG A 38 17.91 3.28 -4.79
N GLY A 39 18.49 2.08 -4.56
CA GLY A 39 19.12 1.71 -3.30
C GLY A 39 18.17 1.65 -2.09
N ILE A 40 16.85 1.65 -2.33
CA ILE A 40 15.81 1.54 -1.31
C ILE A 40 15.45 0.05 -1.15
N TYR A 41 15.21 -0.42 0.08
CA TYR A 41 14.91 -1.84 0.37
C TYR A 41 15.99 -2.80 -0.16
N LYS A 42 17.24 -2.61 0.24
CA LYS A 42 18.42 -3.34 -0.28
C LYS A 42 18.32 -4.87 -0.19
N ASP A 43 17.56 -5.38 0.76
CA ASP A 43 17.35 -6.83 0.98
C ASP A 43 16.33 -7.45 0.00
N ASN A 44 15.53 -6.64 -0.65
CA ASN A 44 14.52 -7.10 -1.60
C ASN A 44 15.14 -7.30 -2.98
N LYS A 45 15.15 -8.55 -3.47
CA LYS A 45 15.72 -8.94 -4.77
C LYS A 45 14.65 -9.50 -5.70
N LEU A 46 14.89 -9.35 -7.00
CA LEU A 46 14.10 -10.03 -8.03
C LEU A 46 14.24 -11.55 -7.90
N PRO A 47 13.22 -12.33 -8.33
CA PRO A 47 13.35 -13.78 -8.42
C PRO A 47 14.56 -14.18 -9.25
N GLU A 48 15.18 -15.32 -8.89
CA GLU A 48 16.29 -15.88 -9.63
C GLU A 48 15.89 -16.15 -11.11
N GLY A 49 16.79 -15.85 -12.04
CA GLY A 49 16.57 -16.04 -13.46
C GLY A 49 15.73 -14.97 -14.15
N VAL A 50 15.18 -13.96 -13.45
CA VAL A 50 14.46 -12.85 -14.07
C VAL A 50 15.44 -11.81 -14.61
N PRO A 51 15.48 -11.59 -15.95
CA PRO A 51 16.35 -10.57 -16.55
C PRO A 51 15.98 -9.17 -16.05
N PHE A 52 17.00 -8.42 -15.62
CA PHE A 52 16.86 -7.04 -15.21
C PHE A 52 17.65 -6.09 -16.13
N ILE A 53 16.93 -5.18 -16.76
CA ILE A 53 17.51 -4.10 -17.56
C ILE A 53 17.56 -2.85 -16.69
N ASN A 54 18.74 -2.57 -16.14
CA ASN A 54 18.97 -1.39 -15.32
C ASN A 54 19.13 -0.16 -16.21
N LYS A 55 18.26 0.84 -16.05
CA LYS A 55 18.32 2.13 -16.77
C LYS A 55 19.11 3.21 -16.00
N GLY A 56 19.86 2.81 -15.01
CA GLY A 56 20.73 3.66 -14.21
C GLY A 56 20.19 3.98 -12.80
N SER A 57 20.96 4.76 -12.06
CA SER A 57 20.53 5.25 -10.74
C SER A 57 19.75 6.56 -10.90
N GLN A 58 18.47 6.57 -10.57
CA GLN A 58 17.76 7.82 -10.36
C GLN A 58 18.03 8.33 -8.95
N VAL A 59 18.98 9.23 -8.82
CA VAL A 59 19.19 9.96 -7.56
C VAL A 59 17.97 10.89 -7.35
N ASP A 60 17.39 10.85 -6.16
CA ASP A 60 16.37 11.81 -5.75
C ASP A 60 16.95 13.23 -5.85
N GLY A 61 16.48 14.05 -6.80
CA GLY A 61 16.95 15.43 -6.97
C GLY A 61 17.07 15.93 -8.42
N GLY A 62 17.10 15.06 -9.42
CA GLY A 62 17.12 15.48 -10.83
C GLY A 62 15.79 16.10 -11.27
N GLY A 63 15.83 17.09 -12.15
CA GLY A 63 14.64 17.82 -12.62
C GLY A 63 13.55 16.87 -13.16
N TYR A 64 12.30 17.12 -12.78
CA TYR A 64 11.16 16.28 -13.16
C TYR A 64 11.02 16.10 -14.68
N LEU A 65 11.25 17.15 -15.46
CA LEU A 65 11.18 17.13 -16.93
C LEU A 65 12.23 16.22 -17.57
N SER A 66 13.47 16.23 -17.07
CA SER A 66 14.53 15.37 -17.59
C SER A 66 14.21 13.88 -17.36
N LYS A 67 13.62 13.53 -16.22
CA LYS A 67 13.17 12.18 -15.89
C LYS A 67 12.02 11.70 -16.81
N VAL A 68 11.11 12.62 -17.17
CA VAL A 68 10.01 12.32 -18.09
C VAL A 68 10.53 12.06 -19.51
N VAL A 69 11.44 12.91 -19.99
CA VAL A 69 12.01 12.78 -21.37
C VAL A 69 12.90 11.53 -21.50
N SER A 70 13.76 11.27 -20.53
CA SER A 70 14.59 10.06 -20.50
C SER A 70 13.71 8.81 -20.47
N GLY A 71 12.71 8.76 -19.58
CA GLY A 71 11.78 7.64 -19.49
C GLY A 71 10.99 7.39 -20.79
N TYR A 72 10.71 8.42 -21.57
CA TYR A 72 10.07 8.27 -22.89
C TYR A 72 10.94 7.50 -23.90
N LYS A 73 12.20 7.91 -24.03
CA LYS A 73 13.13 7.24 -24.95
C LYS A 73 13.31 5.77 -24.58
N ASP A 74 13.52 5.50 -23.29
CA ASP A 74 13.65 4.15 -22.78
C ASP A 74 12.43 3.27 -23.09
N VAL A 75 11.23 3.81 -22.93
CA VAL A 75 9.98 3.08 -23.22
C VAL A 75 9.83 2.84 -24.73
N ALA A 76 10.17 3.82 -25.58
CA ALA A 76 10.08 3.67 -27.04
C ALA A 76 11.02 2.58 -27.54
N GLU A 77 12.28 2.55 -27.09
CA GLU A 77 13.25 1.50 -27.42
C GLU A 77 12.78 0.11 -27.00
N LEU A 78 12.18 -0.01 -25.80
CA LEU A 78 11.65 -1.28 -25.32
C LEU A 78 10.46 -1.76 -26.15
N ILE A 79 9.58 -0.82 -26.56
CA ILE A 79 8.44 -1.15 -27.42
C ILE A 79 8.95 -1.66 -28.77
N GLU A 80 9.89 -0.98 -29.40
CA GLU A 80 10.46 -1.37 -30.67
C GLU A 80 11.08 -2.77 -30.60
N LYS A 81 11.83 -3.04 -29.52
CA LYS A 81 12.53 -4.32 -29.33
C LYS A 81 11.60 -5.51 -29.05
N TYR A 82 10.50 -5.30 -28.29
CA TYR A 82 9.71 -6.41 -27.74
C TYR A 82 8.25 -6.46 -28.22
N LYS A 83 7.76 -5.49 -29.00
CA LYS A 83 6.38 -5.46 -29.49
C LYS A 83 6.12 -6.62 -30.44
N ASN A 84 5.26 -7.54 -30.02
CA ASN A 84 4.69 -8.62 -30.84
C ASN A 84 3.36 -9.10 -30.21
N ASP A 85 2.70 -10.05 -30.86
CA ASP A 85 1.37 -10.55 -30.43
C ASP A 85 1.41 -11.39 -29.14
N GLU A 86 2.58 -11.89 -28.73
CA GLU A 86 2.78 -12.69 -27.54
C GLU A 86 3.31 -11.88 -26.35
N THR A 87 3.56 -10.57 -26.54
CA THR A 87 4.11 -9.68 -25.51
C THR A 87 3.07 -8.70 -24.98
N ILE A 88 3.01 -8.57 -23.67
CA ILE A 88 2.26 -7.51 -22.98
C ILE A 88 3.21 -6.66 -22.13
N PHE A 89 2.99 -5.35 -22.15
CA PHE A 89 3.75 -4.40 -21.33
C PHE A 89 3.00 -4.14 -20.01
N TYR A 90 3.74 -4.04 -18.90
CA TYR A 90 3.15 -3.85 -17.57
C TYR A 90 3.73 -2.60 -16.90
N SER A 91 2.89 -1.63 -16.59
CA SER A 91 3.27 -0.38 -15.95
C SER A 91 2.74 -0.26 -14.53
N PHE A 92 3.60 0.21 -13.63
CA PHE A 92 3.26 0.60 -12.26
C PHE A 92 3.18 2.13 -12.09
N SER A 93 3.12 2.87 -13.19
CA SER A 93 3.05 4.32 -13.14
C SER A 93 2.21 4.90 -14.29
N PHE A 94 1.50 5.99 -13.99
CA PHE A 94 0.73 6.72 -15.00
C PHE A 94 1.60 7.22 -16.17
N LEU A 95 2.81 7.72 -15.89
CA LEU A 95 3.69 8.23 -16.93
C LEU A 95 4.10 7.15 -17.94
N THR A 96 4.40 5.95 -17.47
CA THR A 96 4.73 4.84 -18.37
C THR A 96 3.48 4.36 -19.12
N ALA A 97 2.32 4.26 -18.44
CA ALA A 97 1.07 3.81 -19.06
C ALA A 97 0.62 4.75 -20.19
N ILE A 98 0.82 6.06 -20.05
CA ILE A 98 0.49 7.06 -21.09
C ILE A 98 1.32 6.85 -22.36
N TRP A 99 2.58 6.42 -22.22
CA TRP A 99 3.43 6.10 -23.37
C TRP A 99 2.97 4.84 -24.07
N PHE A 100 2.59 3.79 -23.33
CA PHE A 100 1.99 2.59 -23.91
C PHE A 100 0.70 2.91 -24.67
N TYR A 101 -0.17 3.74 -24.09
CA TYR A 101 -1.37 4.24 -24.75
C TYR A 101 -1.07 4.96 -26.06
N ARG A 102 -0.09 5.87 -26.08
CA ARG A 102 0.32 6.62 -27.29
C ARG A 102 0.89 5.73 -28.37
N HIS A 103 1.67 4.71 -28.01
CA HIS A 103 2.24 3.75 -28.94
C HIS A 103 1.28 2.62 -29.34
N LYS A 104 0.03 2.65 -28.83
CA LYS A 104 -1.02 1.65 -29.15
C LYS A 104 -0.55 0.21 -28.95
N VAL A 105 0.22 -0.06 -27.91
CA VAL A 105 0.64 -1.42 -27.54
C VAL A 105 -0.35 -2.03 -26.55
N LYS A 106 -0.32 -3.36 -26.42
CA LYS A 106 -1.10 -4.08 -25.42
C LYS A 106 -0.44 -3.92 -24.05
N TYR A 107 -1.16 -3.40 -23.03
CA TYR A 107 -0.56 -3.14 -21.73
C TYR A 107 -1.50 -3.37 -20.54
N VAL A 108 -0.88 -3.70 -19.41
CA VAL A 108 -1.46 -3.69 -18.07
C VAL A 108 -1.03 -2.42 -17.36
N TYR A 109 -1.97 -1.77 -16.67
CA TYR A 109 -1.68 -0.59 -15.86
C TYR A 109 -2.10 -0.83 -14.41
N GLU A 110 -1.14 -0.85 -13.46
CA GLU A 110 -1.41 -1.00 -12.04
C GLU A 110 -1.34 0.34 -11.30
N ILE A 111 -2.47 0.75 -10.72
CA ILE A 111 -2.66 2.01 -10.00
C ILE A 111 -2.61 1.74 -8.50
N SER A 112 -1.61 2.29 -7.84
CA SER A 112 -1.46 2.24 -6.38
C SER A 112 -1.45 3.60 -5.72
N ASP A 113 -1.13 4.61 -6.50
CA ASP A 113 -1.13 6.01 -6.15
C ASP A 113 -1.49 6.82 -7.39
N ILE A 114 -2.30 7.84 -7.23
CA ILE A 114 -2.64 8.79 -8.28
C ILE A 114 -1.57 9.88 -8.26
N LEU A 115 -0.72 9.94 -9.31
CA LEU A 115 0.41 10.87 -9.40
C LEU A 115 0.01 12.33 -9.11
N TYR A 116 -1.15 12.73 -9.58
CA TYR A 116 -1.71 14.07 -9.42
C TYR A 116 -2.68 14.17 -8.23
N GLY A 117 -2.74 13.17 -7.36
CA GLY A 117 -3.59 13.12 -6.17
C GLY A 117 -3.13 14.02 -5.01
N TYR A 118 -2.00 14.68 -5.14
CA TYR A 118 -1.43 15.56 -4.13
C TYR A 118 -1.99 16.98 -4.23
N LYS A 119 -2.13 17.65 -3.08
CA LYS A 119 -2.67 19.02 -2.98
C LYS A 119 -2.03 20.02 -3.95
N LYS A 120 -0.73 19.88 -4.19
CA LYS A 120 0.04 20.72 -5.13
C LYS A 120 -0.45 20.63 -6.59
N MET A 121 -1.11 19.54 -6.95
CA MET A 121 -1.58 19.26 -8.32
C MET A 121 -3.07 19.55 -8.50
N LYS A 122 -3.75 20.13 -7.51
CA LYS A 122 -5.22 20.31 -7.49
C LYS A 122 -5.77 20.98 -8.74
N ILE A 123 -5.06 21.98 -9.27
CA ILE A 123 -5.51 22.74 -10.45
C ILE A 123 -5.53 21.87 -11.71
N VAL A 124 -4.53 20.99 -11.87
CA VAL A 124 -4.41 20.12 -13.06
C VAL A 124 -5.15 18.78 -12.91
N GLN A 125 -5.65 18.47 -11.72
CA GLN A 125 -6.33 17.21 -11.43
C GLN A 125 -7.45 16.85 -12.43
N PRO A 126 -8.37 17.77 -12.80
CA PRO A 126 -9.47 17.40 -13.72
C PRO A 126 -8.96 16.94 -15.10
N LEU A 127 -7.99 17.68 -15.66
CA LEU A 127 -7.36 17.33 -16.93
C LEU A 127 -6.61 16.01 -16.86
N MET A 128 -5.81 15.81 -15.79
CA MET A 128 -5.04 14.59 -15.58
C MET A 128 -5.95 13.40 -15.35
N LYS A 129 -7.05 13.56 -14.60
CA LYS A 129 -8.06 12.52 -14.41
C LYS A 129 -8.72 12.11 -15.73
N TRP A 130 -9.06 13.07 -16.57
CA TRP A 130 -9.64 12.81 -17.90
C TRP A 130 -8.67 12.00 -18.77
N LEU A 131 -7.39 12.39 -18.79
CA LEU A 131 -6.35 11.69 -19.55
C LEU A 131 -6.13 10.27 -18.99
N ASP A 132 -6.04 10.12 -17.66
CA ASP A 132 -5.85 8.84 -16.99
C ASP A 132 -7.04 7.88 -17.27
N ARG A 133 -8.28 8.40 -17.28
CA ARG A 133 -9.46 7.61 -17.71
C ARG A 133 -9.32 7.09 -19.15
N LYS A 134 -8.75 7.88 -20.08
CA LYS A 134 -8.48 7.41 -21.44
C LYS A 134 -7.46 6.28 -21.46
N VAL A 135 -6.37 6.43 -20.69
CA VAL A 135 -5.34 5.41 -20.53
C VAL A 135 -5.93 4.13 -19.95
N ILE A 136 -6.75 4.23 -18.89
CA ILE A 136 -7.42 3.10 -18.26
C ILE A 136 -8.36 2.40 -19.26
N ASN A 137 -9.22 3.14 -19.95
CA ASN A 137 -10.17 2.57 -20.89
C ASN A 137 -9.51 1.87 -22.09
N SER A 138 -8.31 2.29 -22.46
CA SER A 138 -7.55 1.71 -23.58
C SER A 138 -6.59 0.59 -23.14
N SER A 139 -6.45 0.34 -21.83
CA SER A 139 -5.61 -0.75 -21.33
C SER A 139 -6.26 -2.11 -21.62
N PHE A 140 -5.41 -3.12 -21.81
CA PHE A 140 -5.88 -4.52 -21.81
C PHE A 140 -6.43 -4.90 -20.43
N LEU A 141 -5.77 -4.44 -19.38
CA LEU A 141 -6.16 -4.63 -17.99
C LEU A 141 -5.66 -3.46 -17.14
N THR A 142 -6.53 -2.89 -16.32
CA THR A 142 -6.12 -1.99 -15.24
C THR A 142 -6.34 -2.67 -13.90
N ILE A 143 -5.33 -2.61 -13.04
CA ILE A 143 -5.38 -3.12 -11.67
C ILE A 143 -5.39 -1.92 -10.73
N MET A 144 -6.36 -1.86 -9.83
CA MET A 144 -6.46 -0.79 -8.83
C MET A 144 -6.30 -1.38 -7.43
N THR A 145 -5.46 -0.78 -6.61
CA THR A 145 -5.17 -1.29 -5.26
C THR A 145 -6.16 -0.85 -4.19
N SER A 146 -7.26 -0.22 -4.59
CA SER A 146 -8.36 0.16 -3.72
C SER A 146 -9.64 0.31 -4.54
N GLU A 147 -10.78 -0.10 -3.99
CA GLU A 147 -12.09 0.23 -4.55
C GLU A 147 -12.31 1.75 -4.56
N GLY A 148 -11.70 2.49 -3.63
CA GLY A 148 -11.73 3.95 -3.61
C GLY A 148 -11.10 4.58 -4.86
N PHE A 149 -10.07 3.98 -5.45
CA PHE A 149 -9.54 4.42 -6.75
C PHE A 149 -10.55 4.20 -7.88
N LYS A 150 -11.22 3.04 -7.92
CA LYS A 150 -12.24 2.76 -8.93
C LYS A 150 -13.41 3.74 -8.81
N GLN A 151 -13.91 3.96 -7.60
CA GLN A 151 -14.97 4.95 -7.33
C GLN A 151 -14.56 6.36 -7.74
N TYR A 152 -13.31 6.76 -7.47
CA TYR A 152 -12.80 8.05 -7.90
C TYR A 152 -12.83 8.23 -9.41
N PHE A 153 -12.42 7.22 -10.18
CA PHE A 153 -12.37 7.32 -11.63
C PHE A 153 -13.75 7.16 -12.29
N PHE A 154 -14.53 6.19 -11.85
CA PHE A 154 -15.69 5.70 -12.58
C PHE A 154 -17.00 5.62 -11.76
N GLY A 155 -16.95 5.88 -10.45
CA GLY A 155 -18.11 5.67 -9.59
C GLY A 155 -18.54 4.20 -9.64
N ASP A 156 -19.84 3.96 -9.86
CA ASP A 156 -20.43 2.61 -9.90
C ASP A 156 -20.34 1.94 -11.28
N ILE A 157 -19.74 2.61 -12.28
CA ILE A 157 -19.61 2.05 -13.63
C ILE A 157 -18.72 0.81 -13.57
N LYS A 158 -19.25 -0.30 -14.08
CA LYS A 158 -18.47 -1.55 -14.23
C LYS A 158 -17.75 -1.55 -15.57
N LEU A 159 -16.46 -1.81 -15.55
CA LEU A 159 -15.62 -1.96 -16.72
C LEU A 159 -14.95 -3.35 -16.69
N ASN A 160 -15.01 -4.06 -17.82
CA ASN A 160 -14.51 -5.44 -17.92
C ASN A 160 -12.97 -5.53 -17.90
N ASN A 161 -12.28 -4.41 -18.07
CA ASN A 161 -10.83 -4.33 -18.05
C ASN A 161 -10.26 -3.78 -16.73
N ILE A 162 -11.07 -3.72 -15.65
CA ILE A 162 -10.63 -3.30 -14.33
C ILE A 162 -10.75 -4.44 -13.33
N ILE A 163 -9.66 -4.72 -12.61
CA ILE A 163 -9.62 -5.59 -11.44
C ILE A 163 -9.20 -4.76 -10.23
N VAL A 164 -9.97 -4.83 -9.16
CA VAL A 164 -9.56 -4.26 -7.87
C VAL A 164 -8.82 -5.34 -7.09
N GLN A 165 -7.52 -5.11 -6.86
CA GLN A 165 -6.63 -6.02 -6.14
C GLN A 165 -5.91 -5.24 -5.03
N PRO A 166 -6.48 -5.14 -3.83
CA PRO A 166 -5.86 -4.48 -2.70
C PRO A 166 -4.51 -5.11 -2.34
N ASN A 167 -3.65 -4.34 -1.69
CA ASN A 167 -2.35 -4.83 -1.25
C ASN A 167 -2.49 -5.64 0.05
N LYS A 168 -3.00 -6.87 -0.09
CA LYS A 168 -3.22 -7.83 1.00
C LYS A 168 -1.91 -8.51 1.44
N LEU A 169 -2.00 -9.33 2.47
CA LEU A 169 -0.89 -10.15 2.97
C LEU A 169 -0.30 -11.04 1.87
N SER A 170 0.99 -11.32 1.98
CA SER A 170 1.65 -12.28 1.09
C SER A 170 1.17 -13.70 1.38
N ASN A 171 0.92 -14.50 0.33
CA ASN A 171 0.64 -15.92 0.45
C ASN A 171 1.81 -16.72 1.08
N LYS A 172 3.02 -16.11 1.13
CA LYS A 172 4.22 -16.69 1.75
C LYS A 172 4.23 -16.54 3.28
N LEU A 173 3.32 -15.74 3.85
CA LEU A 173 3.10 -15.79 5.30
C LEU A 173 2.73 -17.24 5.64
N ARG A 174 3.49 -17.85 6.55
CA ARG A 174 3.15 -19.20 7.02
C ARG A 174 1.81 -19.12 7.74
N LEU A 175 0.74 -19.40 7.00
CA LEU A 175 -0.65 -19.37 7.48
C LEU A 175 -0.95 -20.46 8.54
N ASN A 176 0.08 -21.16 9.03
CA ASN A 176 -0.01 -22.30 9.93
C ASN A 176 0.12 -21.94 11.42
N ALA A 177 0.41 -20.68 11.75
CA ALA A 177 0.33 -20.24 13.14
C ALA A 177 -1.15 -20.13 13.51
N GLU A 178 -1.58 -20.79 14.57
CA GLU A 178 -2.90 -20.58 15.15
C GLU A 178 -3.05 -19.10 15.46
N ARG A 179 -4.04 -18.46 14.82
CA ARG A 179 -4.38 -17.07 15.12
C ARG A 179 -4.90 -17.02 16.55
N THR A 180 -4.24 -16.28 17.40
CA THR A 180 -4.57 -16.19 18.82
C THR A 180 -4.99 -14.76 19.18
N ILE A 181 -5.93 -14.68 20.13
CA ILE A 181 -6.36 -13.41 20.71
C ILE A 181 -5.50 -13.14 21.94
N SER A 182 -4.75 -12.05 21.93
CA SER A 182 -4.07 -11.57 23.14
C SER A 182 -5.07 -10.84 24.05
N LYS A 183 -4.93 -11.01 25.35
CA LYS A 183 -5.71 -10.25 26.33
C LYS A 183 -4.97 -8.95 26.66
N PRO A 184 -5.45 -7.79 26.23
CA PRO A 184 -4.81 -6.51 26.55
C PRO A 184 -4.85 -6.24 28.06
N ASN A 185 -3.81 -5.54 28.54
CA ASN A 185 -3.82 -5.03 29.90
C ASN A 185 -4.45 -3.62 29.92
N SER A 186 -5.61 -3.47 30.55
CA SER A 186 -6.33 -2.19 30.64
C SER A 186 -5.51 -1.04 31.25
N GLN A 187 -4.56 -1.38 32.12
CA GLN A 187 -3.74 -0.37 32.79
C GLN A 187 -2.52 0.04 31.95
N SER A 188 -2.16 -0.75 30.91
CA SER A 188 -0.97 -0.48 30.07
C SER A 188 -1.18 -0.98 28.65
N LEU A 189 -1.86 -0.20 27.82
CA LEU A 189 -2.09 -0.51 26.41
C LEU A 189 -0.88 -0.12 25.54
N ASN A 190 -0.62 -0.92 24.52
CA ASN A 190 0.39 -0.68 23.50
C ASN A 190 -0.28 -0.28 22.17
N PHE A 191 -0.18 0.99 21.83
CA PHE A 191 -0.60 1.52 20.52
C PHE A 191 0.57 1.39 19.54
N SER A 192 0.32 0.98 18.30
CA SER A 192 1.38 0.81 17.32
C SER A 192 1.04 1.40 15.96
N PHE A 193 1.95 2.19 15.40
CA PHE A 193 1.97 2.53 13.98
C PHE A 193 3.00 1.65 13.28
N VAL A 194 2.54 0.88 12.26
CA VAL A 194 3.39 -0.06 11.53
C VAL A 194 3.57 0.40 10.07
N GLY A 195 4.78 0.75 9.66
CA GLY A 195 5.10 1.14 8.28
C GLY A 195 5.96 2.38 8.15
N SER A 196 5.94 3.02 6.99
CA SER A 196 6.71 4.25 6.74
C SER A 196 6.22 5.38 7.64
N VAL A 197 7.07 5.83 8.56
CA VAL A 197 6.74 6.88 9.57
C VAL A 197 6.39 8.19 8.86
N ARG A 198 5.17 8.64 9.03
CA ARG A 198 4.62 9.86 8.42
C ARG A 198 3.29 10.25 9.09
N TYR A 199 2.67 11.32 8.65
CA TYR A 199 1.40 11.88 9.15
C TYR A 199 1.57 12.67 10.46
N TYR A 200 2.03 13.91 10.29
CA TYR A 200 2.29 14.85 11.39
C TYR A 200 1.04 15.24 12.15
N ASP A 201 -0.04 15.54 11.40
CA ASP A 201 -1.26 16.11 12.00
C ASP A 201 -2.16 15.05 12.64
N THR A 202 -1.86 13.78 12.46
CA THR A 202 -2.68 12.68 12.98
C THR A 202 -1.85 11.67 13.78
N VAL A 203 -0.96 10.89 13.15
CA VAL A 203 -0.23 9.82 13.84
C VAL A 203 0.78 10.38 14.85
N LEU A 204 1.57 11.41 14.48
CA LEU A 204 2.47 12.05 15.43
C LEU A 204 1.70 12.73 16.57
N ARG A 205 0.59 13.38 16.24
CA ARG A 205 -0.33 13.96 17.25
C ARG A 205 -0.82 12.90 18.22
N PHE A 206 -1.28 11.75 17.72
CA PHE A 206 -1.72 10.63 18.55
C PHE A 206 -0.60 10.16 19.48
N ALA A 207 0.62 9.96 18.96
CA ALA A 207 1.77 9.56 19.74
C ALA A 207 2.11 10.59 20.86
N LYS A 208 2.03 11.90 20.55
CA LYS A 208 2.22 12.97 21.54
C LYS A 208 1.15 12.97 22.63
N VAL A 209 -0.10 12.75 22.28
CA VAL A 209 -1.20 12.66 23.25
C VAL A 209 -0.98 11.46 24.18
N VAL A 210 -0.62 10.29 23.64
CA VAL A 210 -0.25 9.13 24.47
C VAL A 210 0.96 9.46 25.33
N GLY A 211 2.01 10.04 24.74
CA GLY A 211 3.24 10.38 25.43
C GLY A 211 3.03 11.31 26.63
N LYS A 212 2.24 12.36 26.43
CA LYS A 212 2.04 13.43 27.41
C LYS A 212 1.01 13.07 28.48
N ASN A 213 -0.16 12.53 28.03
CA ASN A 213 -1.35 12.45 28.89
C ASN A 213 -1.61 11.04 29.45
N PHE A 214 -0.91 10.02 28.90
CA PHE A 214 -1.10 8.62 29.28
C PHE A 214 0.24 7.91 29.49
N PRO A 215 1.07 8.30 30.48
CA PRO A 215 2.41 7.74 30.67
C PRO A 215 2.42 6.23 30.97
N GLN A 216 1.28 5.66 31.41
CA GLN A 216 1.10 4.22 31.62
C GLN A 216 0.94 3.43 30.31
N HIS A 217 0.52 4.06 29.22
CA HIS A 217 0.38 3.47 27.90
C HIS A 217 1.65 3.69 27.06
N LYS A 218 1.86 2.88 26.03
CA LYS A 218 3.00 3.03 25.13
C LYS A 218 2.53 3.32 23.71
N PHE A 219 3.33 4.08 22.98
CA PHE A 219 3.15 4.24 21.53
C PHE A 219 4.40 3.76 20.80
N HIS A 220 4.24 2.79 19.93
CA HIS A 220 5.33 2.17 19.17
C HIS A 220 5.30 2.60 17.71
N PHE A 221 6.43 3.04 17.18
CA PHE A 221 6.65 3.22 15.76
C PHE A 221 7.50 2.07 15.22
N PHE A 222 6.89 1.16 14.47
CA PHE A 222 7.60 0.14 13.71
C PHE A 222 7.73 0.58 12.26
N GLY A 223 8.95 0.89 11.84
CA GLY A 223 9.27 1.37 10.51
C GLY A 223 10.20 2.57 10.52
N ASN A 224 10.56 2.99 9.31
CA ASN A 224 11.45 4.12 9.11
C ASN A 224 11.02 4.96 7.90
N SER A 225 11.45 6.22 7.85
CA SER A 225 11.30 7.13 6.73
C SER A 225 12.24 8.33 6.89
N LYS A 226 12.25 9.20 5.91
CA LYS A 226 12.95 10.49 6.00
C LYS A 226 12.43 11.41 7.11
N PHE A 227 11.24 11.16 7.64
CA PHE A 227 10.63 11.95 8.72
C PHE A 227 10.92 11.40 10.13
N THR A 228 11.50 10.20 10.22
CA THR A 228 11.69 9.52 11.51
C THR A 228 12.56 10.32 12.50
N ALA A 229 13.62 10.97 12.00
CA ALA A 229 14.50 11.78 12.85
C ALA A 229 13.73 12.96 13.49
N ASP A 230 12.90 13.64 12.70
CA ASP A 230 12.08 14.74 13.19
C ASP A 230 10.99 14.27 14.15
N PHE A 231 10.35 13.13 13.89
CA PHE A 231 9.37 12.54 14.82
C PHE A 231 10.01 12.18 16.17
N LYS A 232 11.23 11.61 16.16
CA LYS A 232 12.00 11.31 17.38
C LYS A 232 12.29 12.60 18.17
N GLU A 233 12.75 13.66 17.50
CA GLU A 233 13.02 14.93 18.14
C GLU A 233 11.76 15.52 18.77
N GLN A 234 10.65 15.47 18.09
CA GLN A 234 9.37 15.99 18.59
C GLN A 234 8.76 15.15 19.73
N CYS A 235 9.20 13.92 19.93
CA CYS A 235 8.75 13.02 20.99
C CYS A 235 9.81 12.75 22.06
N LYS A 236 10.95 13.42 22.03
CA LYS A 236 12.11 13.12 22.90
C LYS A 236 11.83 13.17 24.41
N GLU A 237 10.85 13.97 24.82
CA GLU A 237 10.43 14.11 26.22
C GLU A 237 9.53 12.94 26.70
N TYR A 238 8.98 12.15 25.78
CA TYR A 238 8.02 11.10 26.07
C TYR A 238 8.68 9.72 26.07
N LYS A 239 9.07 9.22 27.26
CA LYS A 239 9.76 7.92 27.41
C LYS A 239 8.92 6.72 26.97
N ASN A 240 7.60 6.87 26.89
CA ASN A 240 6.64 5.86 26.47
C ASN A 240 6.34 5.91 24.97
N VAL A 241 6.98 6.79 24.19
CA VAL A 241 6.95 6.79 22.72
C VAL A 241 8.24 6.16 22.19
N ILE A 242 8.14 4.98 21.57
CA ILE A 242 9.24 4.09 21.24
C ILE A 242 9.38 3.92 19.74
N PHE A 243 10.58 4.09 19.20
CA PHE A 243 10.90 3.94 17.78
C PHE A 243 11.79 2.72 17.56
N HIS A 244 11.26 1.69 16.89
CA HIS A 244 11.96 0.42 16.66
C HIS A 244 12.82 0.40 15.38
N GLY A 245 12.59 1.35 14.46
CA GLY A 245 13.30 1.39 13.17
C GLY A 245 12.69 0.49 12.11
N ALA A 246 13.46 0.19 11.06
CA ALA A 246 13.03 -0.63 9.94
C ALA A 246 12.79 -2.09 10.35
N PHE A 247 11.89 -2.77 9.64
CA PHE A 247 11.55 -4.18 9.86
C PHE A 247 11.41 -4.91 8.52
N LYS A 248 11.49 -6.23 8.54
CA LYS A 248 11.27 -7.11 7.39
C LYS A 248 9.82 -7.57 7.34
N ASN A 249 9.21 -7.49 6.18
CA ASN A 249 7.85 -7.96 5.92
C ASN A 249 7.92 -9.12 4.91
N PRO A 250 7.43 -10.32 5.26
CA PRO A 250 6.56 -10.63 6.39
C PRO A 250 7.26 -11.09 7.68
N GLU A 251 8.55 -11.27 7.73
CA GLU A 251 9.29 -12.05 8.74
C GLU A 251 9.10 -11.49 10.17
N ASP A 252 9.08 -10.18 10.34
CA ASP A 252 8.99 -9.53 11.64
C ASP A 252 7.55 -9.24 12.10
N LEU A 253 6.54 -9.49 11.23
CA LEU A 253 5.16 -9.08 11.53
C LEU A 253 4.60 -9.75 12.78
N GLU A 254 4.84 -11.04 12.98
CA GLU A 254 4.35 -11.75 14.17
C GLU A 254 4.88 -11.11 15.47
N ASN A 255 6.18 -10.81 15.51
CA ASN A 255 6.80 -10.15 16.66
C ASN A 255 6.25 -8.74 16.87
N ILE A 256 6.01 -7.97 15.80
CA ILE A 256 5.45 -6.61 15.88
C ILE A 256 4.02 -6.65 16.43
N TYR A 257 3.18 -7.50 15.86
CA TYR A 257 1.79 -7.56 16.27
C TYR A 257 1.58 -8.24 17.63
N SER A 258 2.51 -9.10 18.09
CA SER A 258 2.48 -9.64 19.46
C SER A 258 2.67 -8.56 20.54
N GLN A 259 3.38 -7.48 20.21
CA GLN A 259 3.63 -6.33 21.09
C GLN A 259 2.56 -5.23 20.95
N THR A 260 1.52 -5.44 20.14
CA THR A 260 0.51 -4.44 19.80
C THR A 260 -0.83 -4.82 20.38
N ASP A 261 -1.51 -3.91 21.05
CA ASP A 261 -2.90 -4.06 21.49
C ASP A 261 -3.85 -3.37 20.51
N ILE A 262 -3.50 -2.18 20.00
CA ILE A 262 -4.29 -1.40 19.06
C ILE A 262 -3.40 -0.86 17.94
N VAL A 263 -3.78 -1.10 16.70
CA VAL A 263 -3.09 -0.59 15.52
C VAL A 263 -3.58 0.82 15.19
N VAL A 264 -2.70 1.80 15.17
CA VAL A 264 -3.03 3.18 14.82
C VAL A 264 -2.77 3.42 13.34
N THR A 265 -3.84 3.56 12.55
CA THR A 265 -3.78 3.84 11.12
C THR A 265 -4.55 5.14 10.80
N CYS A 266 -4.32 6.14 11.62
CA CYS A 266 -4.93 7.46 11.49
C CYS A 266 -4.24 8.27 10.39
N TYR A 267 -4.52 7.95 9.12
CA TYR A 267 -3.97 8.69 7.99
C TYR A 267 -4.56 10.09 7.91
N GLU A 268 -3.76 11.03 7.42
CA GLU A 268 -4.25 12.33 7.02
C GLU A 268 -5.20 12.18 5.83
N ASN A 269 -6.11 13.14 5.66
CA ASN A 269 -7.08 13.13 4.56
C ASN A 269 -6.98 14.35 3.63
N HIS A 270 -5.84 15.05 3.69
CA HIS A 270 -5.59 16.24 2.88
C HIS A 270 -5.33 15.94 1.41
N ASN A 271 -4.70 14.79 1.12
CA ASN A 271 -4.42 14.34 -0.23
C ASN A 271 -5.43 13.29 -0.67
N LEU A 272 -5.71 13.24 -1.96
CA LEU A 272 -6.62 12.26 -2.53
C LEU A 272 -6.18 10.81 -2.24
N ASN A 273 -4.90 10.51 -2.44
CA ASN A 273 -4.37 9.16 -2.22
C ASN A 273 -4.61 8.66 -0.79
N GLU A 274 -4.37 9.50 0.22
CA GLU A 274 -4.55 9.15 1.62
C GLU A 274 -6.03 8.93 1.96
N ARG A 275 -6.91 9.74 1.34
CA ARG A 275 -8.34 9.69 1.58
C ARG A 275 -9.01 8.44 0.99
N ILE A 276 -8.52 7.93 -0.15
CA ILE A 276 -9.17 6.83 -0.89
C ILE A 276 -8.34 5.53 -0.93
N ALA A 277 -7.18 5.51 -0.27
CA ALA A 277 -6.34 4.31 -0.20
C ALA A 277 -6.94 3.23 0.70
N GLU A 278 -6.57 2.00 0.40
CA GLU A 278 -6.84 0.81 1.21
C GLU A 278 -5.49 0.18 1.59
N PRO A 279 -4.96 0.53 2.78
CA PRO A 279 -3.62 0.13 3.17
C PRO A 279 -3.55 -1.34 3.62
N ASN A 280 -2.40 -1.97 3.41
CA ASN A 280 -2.11 -3.34 3.87
C ASN A 280 -2.26 -3.52 5.39
N LYS A 281 -2.05 -2.45 6.18
CA LYS A 281 -2.21 -2.48 7.65
C LYS A 281 -3.58 -2.94 8.12
N MET A 282 -4.63 -2.66 7.36
CA MET A 282 -5.96 -3.17 7.66
C MET A 282 -5.96 -4.71 7.63
N TYR A 283 -5.42 -5.30 6.58
CA TYR A 283 -5.37 -6.75 6.43
C TYR A 283 -4.43 -7.42 7.43
N GLU A 284 -3.29 -6.76 7.74
CA GLU A 284 -2.36 -7.21 8.77
C GLU A 284 -3.02 -7.19 10.15
N ALA A 285 -3.68 -6.07 10.54
CA ALA A 285 -4.37 -5.95 11.83
C ALA A 285 -5.44 -7.04 12.00
N ILE A 286 -6.33 -7.21 11.01
CA ILE A 286 -7.37 -8.25 11.04
C ILE A 286 -6.76 -9.66 11.13
N TYR A 287 -5.68 -9.93 10.38
CA TYR A 287 -5.01 -11.23 10.42
C TYR A 287 -4.45 -11.53 11.80
N PHE A 288 -3.82 -10.57 12.46
CA PHE A 288 -3.26 -10.72 13.80
C PHE A 288 -4.25 -10.46 14.93
N CYS A 289 -5.54 -10.32 14.63
CA CYS A 289 -6.62 -10.07 15.59
C CYS A 289 -6.35 -8.85 16.48
N LYS A 290 -5.96 -7.72 15.86
CA LYS A 290 -5.63 -6.47 16.56
C LYS A 290 -6.60 -5.37 16.16
N PRO A 291 -7.42 -4.88 17.10
CA PRO A 291 -8.28 -3.71 16.88
C PRO A 291 -7.53 -2.56 16.24
N ILE A 292 -8.19 -1.87 15.30
CA ILE A 292 -7.57 -0.79 14.54
C ILE A 292 -8.30 0.53 14.78
N VAL A 293 -7.55 1.62 14.97
CA VAL A 293 -8.10 2.98 15.00
C VAL A 293 -7.68 3.75 13.75
N VAL A 294 -8.65 4.43 13.13
CA VAL A 294 -8.48 5.12 11.85
C VAL A 294 -9.02 6.55 11.92
N SER A 295 -8.58 7.41 11.00
CA SER A 295 -9.17 8.74 10.83
C SER A 295 -10.56 8.64 10.19
N THR A 296 -11.52 9.42 10.70
CA THR A 296 -12.82 9.64 10.03
C THR A 296 -12.64 10.26 8.65
N ASN A 297 -13.69 10.17 7.81
CA ASN A 297 -13.69 10.73 6.44
C ASN A 297 -12.62 10.16 5.51
N THR A 298 -12.26 8.89 5.69
CA THR A 298 -11.38 8.12 4.80
C THR A 298 -12.10 6.90 4.25
N PHE A 299 -11.69 6.45 3.08
CA PHE A 299 -12.20 5.18 2.51
C PHE A 299 -11.85 3.99 3.43
N LEU A 300 -10.70 4.05 4.09
CA LEU A 300 -10.31 3.05 5.08
C LEU A 300 -11.36 2.91 6.19
N ALA A 301 -11.85 4.02 6.76
CA ALA A 301 -12.91 3.97 7.78
C ALA A 301 -14.15 3.23 7.29
N GLN A 302 -14.59 3.51 6.05
CA GLN A 302 -15.73 2.81 5.42
C GLN A 302 -15.46 1.32 5.20
N GLN A 303 -14.24 0.93 4.80
CA GLN A 303 -13.89 -0.47 4.58
C GLN A 303 -13.87 -1.27 5.87
N ILE A 304 -13.28 -0.71 6.92
CA ILE A 304 -13.14 -1.42 8.21
C ILE A 304 -14.51 -1.57 8.90
N GLU A 305 -15.42 -0.62 8.74
CA GLU A 305 -16.78 -0.71 9.25
C GLU A 305 -17.49 -2.01 8.81
N LYS A 306 -17.22 -2.49 7.59
CA LYS A 306 -17.75 -3.77 7.09
C LYS A 306 -17.29 -4.98 7.91
N TYR A 307 -16.11 -4.90 8.53
CA TYR A 307 -15.57 -5.96 9.38
C TYR A 307 -15.97 -5.81 10.85
N LYS A 308 -16.70 -4.74 11.22
CA LYS A 308 -17.06 -4.41 12.60
C LYS A 308 -15.85 -4.38 13.57
N CYS A 309 -14.69 -3.94 13.07
CA CYS A 309 -13.40 -4.03 13.75
C CYS A 309 -12.80 -2.64 14.05
N VAL A 310 -13.63 -1.60 14.27
CA VAL A 310 -13.18 -0.22 14.07
C VAL A 310 -13.43 0.69 15.23
N TYR A 311 -12.39 1.51 15.46
CA TYR A 311 -12.57 2.84 16.02
C TYR A 311 -12.26 3.89 14.94
N ALA A 312 -13.23 4.71 14.57
CA ALA A 312 -13.05 5.86 13.68
C ALA A 312 -13.10 7.15 14.49
N ILE A 313 -11.99 7.90 14.49
CA ILE A 313 -11.86 9.12 15.28
C ILE A 313 -11.45 10.32 14.43
N ASN A 314 -11.74 11.53 14.89
CA ASN A 314 -11.11 12.72 14.35
C ASN A 314 -9.68 12.87 14.96
N ALA A 315 -8.69 12.25 14.31
CA ALA A 315 -7.32 12.24 14.79
C ALA A 315 -6.57 13.59 14.66
N TYR A 316 -7.23 14.63 14.12
CA TYR A 316 -6.72 16.01 14.12
C TYR A 316 -6.98 16.76 15.44
N SER A 317 -7.69 16.16 16.39
CA SER A 317 -8.06 16.76 17.67
C SER A 317 -7.47 15.97 18.83
N ASP A 318 -6.63 16.63 19.63
CA ASP A 318 -6.07 16.05 20.86
C ASP A 318 -7.18 15.55 21.77
N LYS A 319 -8.24 16.36 21.95
CA LYS A 319 -9.40 15.99 22.77
C LYS A 319 -10.05 14.69 22.28
N ASN A 320 -10.27 14.54 20.98
CA ASN A 320 -10.92 13.33 20.45
C ASN A 320 -10.03 12.08 20.63
N ILE A 321 -8.71 12.25 20.54
CA ILE A 321 -7.74 11.17 20.82
C ILE A 321 -7.78 10.82 22.31
N GLU A 322 -7.78 11.82 23.20
CA GLU A 322 -7.90 11.60 24.64
C GLU A 322 -9.21 10.92 25.03
N ASP A 323 -10.34 11.41 24.51
CA ASP A 323 -11.67 10.86 24.77
C ASP A 323 -11.74 9.40 24.30
N PHE A 324 -11.16 9.10 23.13
CA PHE A 324 -11.04 7.74 22.64
C PHE A 324 -10.25 6.86 23.61
N ILE A 325 -9.05 7.26 24.02
CA ILE A 325 -8.17 6.46 24.91
C ILE A 325 -8.84 6.25 26.28
N LYS A 326 -9.47 7.27 26.85
CA LYS A 326 -10.17 7.19 28.15
C LYS A 326 -11.38 6.24 28.14
N ASN A 327 -12.01 6.08 26.99
CA ASN A 327 -13.22 5.27 26.83
C ASN A 327 -12.96 3.84 26.32
N ILE A 328 -11.71 3.46 26.08
CA ILE A 328 -11.38 2.09 25.68
C ILE A 328 -11.73 1.10 26.79
N ARG A 329 -12.47 0.04 26.43
CA ARG A 329 -12.79 -1.08 27.30
C ARG A 329 -12.15 -2.37 26.78
N VAL A 330 -11.48 -3.11 27.65
CA VAL A 330 -10.77 -4.35 27.27
C VAL A 330 -11.73 -5.39 26.70
N GLU A 331 -12.95 -5.47 27.24
CA GLU A 331 -13.99 -6.38 26.75
C GLU A 331 -14.36 -6.08 25.30
N GLU A 332 -14.39 -4.80 24.92
CA GLU A 332 -14.66 -4.37 23.55
C GLU A 332 -13.49 -4.74 22.62
N LEU A 333 -12.24 -4.51 23.05
CA LEU A 333 -11.05 -4.93 22.29
C LEU A 333 -11.06 -6.44 22.03
N ILE A 334 -11.38 -7.25 23.04
CA ILE A 334 -11.48 -8.72 22.92
C ILE A 334 -12.61 -9.10 21.94
N SER A 335 -13.76 -8.45 22.02
CA SER A 335 -14.89 -8.70 21.13
C SER A 335 -14.55 -8.39 19.68
N ILE A 336 -13.84 -7.29 19.42
CA ILE A 336 -13.32 -6.94 18.09
C ILE A 336 -12.35 -8.02 17.61
N SER A 337 -11.36 -8.41 18.43
CA SER A 337 -10.40 -9.46 18.09
C SER A 337 -11.07 -10.80 17.79
N GLN A 338 -12.16 -11.15 18.47
CA GLN A 338 -12.97 -12.35 18.16
C GLN A 338 -13.64 -12.25 16.80
N THR A 339 -14.18 -11.06 16.46
CA THR A 339 -14.74 -10.81 15.12
C THR A 339 -13.68 -10.93 14.03
N GLU A 340 -12.49 -10.40 14.27
CA GLU A 340 -11.34 -10.49 13.35
C GLU A 340 -10.88 -11.94 13.18
N LEU A 341 -10.85 -12.73 14.26
CA LEU A 341 -10.49 -14.16 14.23
C LEU A 341 -11.41 -14.97 13.32
N ALA A 342 -12.70 -14.60 13.27
CA ALA A 342 -13.70 -15.26 12.43
C ALA A 342 -13.57 -14.91 10.92
N VAL A 343 -12.76 -13.91 10.54
CA VAL A 343 -12.56 -13.53 9.14
C VAL A 343 -11.78 -14.61 8.40
N ASP A 344 -12.28 -15.05 7.25
CA ASP A 344 -11.57 -16.02 6.40
C ASP A 344 -10.21 -15.46 5.94
N VAL A 345 -9.15 -16.19 6.28
CA VAL A 345 -7.76 -15.84 5.98
C VAL A 345 -7.53 -15.67 4.48
N LYS A 346 -8.20 -16.45 3.63
CA LYS A 346 -8.10 -16.32 2.18
C LYS A 346 -8.55 -14.93 1.71
N SER A 347 -9.51 -14.32 2.39
CA SER A 347 -9.96 -12.97 2.09
C SER A 347 -8.93 -11.88 2.44
N LEU A 348 -7.98 -12.18 3.33
CA LEU A 348 -6.92 -11.28 3.81
C LEU A 348 -5.61 -11.43 3.03
N THR A 349 -5.48 -12.46 2.19
CA THR A 349 -4.26 -12.76 1.42
C THR A 349 -4.39 -12.35 -0.04
N ASP A 350 -3.26 -12.13 -0.69
CA ASP A 350 -3.20 -11.76 -2.10
C ASP A 350 -3.67 -12.94 -2.97
N GLN A 351 -4.58 -12.66 -3.91
CA GLN A 351 -5.17 -13.64 -4.82
C GLN A 351 -4.91 -13.20 -6.27
N PRO A 352 -3.71 -13.47 -6.84
CA PRO A 352 -3.34 -12.97 -8.16
C PRO A 352 -4.03 -13.67 -9.33
N ASN A 353 -4.79 -14.76 -9.09
CA ASN A 353 -5.34 -15.63 -10.14
C ASN A 353 -6.17 -14.86 -11.16
N ALA A 354 -7.08 -13.98 -10.72
CA ALA A 354 -7.90 -13.19 -11.65
C ALA A 354 -7.09 -12.33 -12.62
N ILE A 355 -5.94 -11.80 -12.16
CA ILE A 355 -5.01 -11.02 -12.98
C ILE A 355 -4.30 -11.94 -13.97
N ILE A 356 -3.79 -13.08 -13.48
CA ILE A 356 -3.05 -14.06 -14.28
C ILE A 356 -3.95 -14.64 -15.37
N ASP A 357 -5.17 -15.06 -15.03
CA ASP A 357 -6.12 -15.65 -15.96
C ASP A 357 -6.51 -14.65 -17.05
N LYS A 358 -6.74 -13.38 -16.68
CA LYS A 358 -7.00 -12.31 -17.64
C LYS A 358 -5.84 -12.11 -18.60
N ILE A 359 -4.59 -12.13 -18.12
CA ILE A 359 -3.41 -11.99 -18.98
C ILE A 359 -3.25 -13.22 -19.90
N LYS A 360 -3.50 -14.43 -19.39
CA LYS A 360 -3.49 -15.67 -20.20
C LYS A 360 -4.60 -15.73 -21.23
N GLY A 361 -5.65 -14.93 -21.07
CA GLY A 361 -6.86 -14.98 -21.92
C GLY A 361 -7.79 -16.14 -21.58
N VAL A 362 -7.74 -16.63 -20.34
CA VAL A 362 -8.70 -17.61 -19.82
C VAL A 362 -9.98 -16.85 -19.48
N SER A 363 -11.09 -17.23 -20.09
CA SER A 363 -12.43 -16.71 -19.77
C SER A 363 -13.02 -17.57 -18.64
N HIS A 364 -13.44 -16.95 -17.55
CA HIS A 364 -14.22 -17.58 -16.49
C HIS A 364 -15.70 -17.29 -16.67
#